data_34172871fde68cbab46cd284f378386e
#
_entry.id   34172871fde68cbab46cd284f378386e
#
_cell.length_a   1.000
_cell.length_b   1.000
_cell.length_c   1.000
_cell.angle_alpha   90.00
_cell.angle_beta   90.00
_cell.angle_gamma   90.00
#
_symmetry.space_group_name_H-M   'P 1'
#
loop_
_entity.id
_entity.type
_entity.pdbx_description
1 polymer ?
#
loop_
_entity_poly.entity_id
_entity_poly.type
_entity_poly.pdbx_seq_one_letter_code
_entity_poly.pdbx_strand_id
1 'polypeptide(L)'
;AAAEAMSMACNALRGKRSTIALIDDINQQTVNVVKTRADPLEIKIKETSYPELSIDDDLFAVMIQYPSRSGTIRDYSKLVEEVHTNGSLVIVIADLMSLCLLKSPGSWGADIVIGNSQRFGVPMGYGGPHAAFISTKDKFKRNLPGRLIGVSKDSHGNHALRLALQTREQHIRRDRATSNICTAQVLLAIMSSMYAIYHGPAKLKQIATRINFFTRAIGESLKSSGFELYSDSYFDTIRVKCDSTKILDLALKEGYNFWKYSDSVGISLDETVQVEDVEAILKIFKSSEVEPSTESIPEDLRRTDSYLTHPVFNSY
;
A
#
# COMPACT_ATOMS: atom_id res chain seq x y z
N ALA A 1 -1.66 -6.20 8.69
CA ALA A 1 -1.48 -4.76 8.94
C ALA A 1 -2.82 -4.02 8.96
N ALA A 2 -3.68 -4.16 7.92
CA ALA A 2 -4.94 -3.41 7.81
C ALA A 2 -5.87 -3.60 9.03
N ALA A 3 -6.10 -4.82 9.44
CA ALA A 3 -6.92 -5.11 10.62
C ALA A 3 -6.32 -4.57 11.93
N GLU A 4 -4.99 -4.58 12.07
CA GLU A 4 -4.32 -3.95 13.22
C GLU A 4 -4.45 -2.43 13.18
N ALA A 5 -4.36 -1.81 12.00
CA ALA A 5 -4.57 -0.38 11.84
C ALA A 5 -6.02 0.04 12.18
N MET A 6 -7.01 -0.78 11.78
CA MET A 6 -8.41 -0.61 12.20
C MET A 6 -8.54 -0.65 13.72
N SER A 7 -8.03 -1.68 14.37
CA SER A 7 -8.09 -1.81 15.82
C SER A 7 -7.35 -0.65 16.52
N MET A 8 -6.20 -0.25 15.99
CA MET A 8 -5.45 0.90 16.49
C MET A 8 -6.24 2.20 16.40
N ALA A 9 -6.91 2.47 15.29
CA ALA A 9 -7.72 3.66 15.09
C ALA A 9 -8.93 3.69 16.04
N CYS A 10 -9.64 2.56 16.18
CA CYS A 10 -10.73 2.42 17.12
C CYS A 10 -10.29 2.71 18.57
N ASN A 11 -9.18 2.11 19.00
CA ASN A 11 -8.60 2.30 20.33
C ASN A 11 -8.11 3.75 20.56
N ALA A 12 -7.57 4.41 19.53
CA ALA A 12 -7.13 5.81 19.61
C ALA A 12 -8.31 6.76 19.94
N LEU A 13 -9.50 6.45 19.46
CA LEU A 13 -10.75 7.15 19.76
C LEU A 13 -11.52 6.54 20.95
N ARG A 14 -10.88 5.66 21.72
CA ARG A 14 -11.42 5.03 22.94
C ARG A 14 -12.69 4.21 22.73
N GLY A 15 -12.88 3.64 21.54
CA GLY A 15 -14.05 2.82 21.20
C GLY A 15 -15.41 3.55 21.28
N LYS A 16 -15.42 4.88 21.19
CA LYS A 16 -16.65 5.68 21.28
C LYS A 16 -17.49 5.62 20.00
N ARG A 17 -16.92 5.17 18.92
CA ARG A 17 -17.52 5.05 17.59
C ARG A 17 -17.30 3.65 17.08
N SER A 18 -18.20 3.12 16.29
CA SER A 18 -18.21 1.72 15.90
C SER A 18 -18.04 1.46 14.41
N THR A 19 -18.05 2.48 13.57
CA THR A 19 -18.06 2.31 12.11
C THR A 19 -16.73 2.69 11.47
N ILE A 20 -16.22 1.83 10.56
CA ILE A 20 -15.14 2.15 9.64
C ILE A 20 -15.63 2.08 8.20
N ALA A 21 -15.26 3.06 7.37
CA ALA A 21 -15.53 3.04 5.95
C ALA A 21 -14.31 2.52 5.16
N LEU A 22 -14.52 1.55 4.29
CA LEU A 22 -13.56 1.06 3.31
C LEU A 22 -13.90 1.72 1.97
N ILE A 23 -12.99 2.56 1.49
CA ILE A 23 -13.25 3.45 0.37
C ILE A 23 -12.65 2.91 -0.92
N ASP A 24 -13.47 3.02 -1.97
CA ASP A 24 -13.09 2.65 -3.32
C ASP A 24 -12.62 1.19 -3.44
N ASP A 25 -11.60 0.99 -4.23
CA ASP A 25 -11.15 -0.30 -4.72
C ASP A 25 -9.97 -0.83 -3.87
N ILE A 26 -10.26 -1.36 -2.70
CA ILE A 26 -9.30 -2.05 -1.84
C ILE A 26 -9.19 -3.53 -2.28
N ASN A 27 -8.01 -4.13 -2.14
CA ASN A 27 -7.82 -5.56 -2.38
C ASN A 27 -8.79 -6.40 -1.56
N GLN A 28 -9.54 -7.28 -2.23
CA GLN A 28 -10.61 -8.07 -1.61
C GLN A 28 -10.11 -8.96 -0.46
N GLN A 29 -8.89 -9.48 -0.57
CA GLN A 29 -8.26 -10.23 0.51
C GLN A 29 -8.07 -9.37 1.77
N THR A 30 -7.67 -8.11 1.59
CA THR A 30 -7.54 -7.15 2.70
C THR A 30 -8.89 -6.84 3.32
N VAL A 31 -9.91 -6.59 2.50
CA VAL A 31 -11.29 -6.37 2.94
C VAL A 31 -11.79 -7.55 3.78
N ASN A 32 -11.60 -8.78 3.29
CA ASN A 32 -12.03 -10.00 3.99
C ASN A 32 -11.36 -10.17 5.36
N VAL A 33 -10.05 -9.90 5.46
CA VAL A 33 -9.31 -9.96 6.73
C VAL A 33 -9.79 -8.87 7.69
N VAL A 34 -10.06 -7.66 7.19
CA VAL A 34 -10.61 -6.57 8.00
C VAL A 34 -11.99 -6.97 8.55
N LYS A 35 -12.87 -7.52 7.70
CA LYS A 35 -14.20 -8.04 8.13
C LYS A 35 -14.10 -9.11 9.21
N THR A 36 -13.24 -10.11 9.00
CA THR A 36 -13.03 -11.19 9.96
C THR A 36 -12.58 -10.68 11.34
N ARG A 37 -11.77 -9.62 11.36
CA ARG A 37 -11.27 -9.02 12.60
C ARG A 37 -12.22 -7.99 13.21
N ALA A 38 -13.09 -7.39 12.40
CA ALA A 38 -14.10 -6.43 12.85
C ALA A 38 -15.26 -7.12 13.60
N ASP A 39 -15.68 -8.28 13.10
CA ASP A 39 -16.84 -9.02 13.59
C ASP A 39 -16.80 -9.27 15.12
N PRO A 40 -15.78 -9.91 15.70
CA PRO A 40 -15.72 -10.13 17.16
C PRO A 40 -15.53 -8.86 17.98
N LEU A 41 -15.23 -7.73 17.36
CA LEU A 41 -15.09 -6.42 18.00
C LEU A 41 -16.35 -5.56 17.85
N GLU A 42 -17.40 -6.11 17.22
CA GLU A 42 -18.66 -5.42 16.90
C GLU A 42 -18.44 -4.13 16.09
N ILE A 43 -17.36 -4.09 15.30
CA ILE A 43 -17.06 -2.95 14.41
C ILE A 43 -17.86 -3.12 13.12
N LYS A 44 -18.66 -2.10 12.80
CA LYS A 44 -19.43 -2.04 11.55
C LYS A 44 -18.53 -1.61 10.39
N ILE A 45 -18.62 -2.34 9.27
CA ILE A 45 -17.88 -2.01 8.05
C ILE A 45 -18.85 -1.45 7.01
N LYS A 46 -18.52 -0.27 6.48
CA LYS A 46 -19.21 0.38 5.37
C LYS A 46 -18.29 0.36 4.15
N GLU A 47 -18.61 -0.45 3.14
CA GLU A 47 -17.93 -0.40 1.84
C GLU A 47 -18.64 0.62 0.96
N THR A 48 -17.93 1.60 0.44
CA THR A 48 -18.50 2.71 -0.35
C THR A 48 -17.44 3.34 -1.26
N SER A 49 -17.90 4.09 -2.25
CA SER A 49 -17.02 4.96 -3.05
C SER A 49 -16.82 6.32 -2.35
N TYR A 50 -15.74 7.02 -2.68
CA TYR A 50 -15.48 8.34 -2.10
C TYR A 50 -16.65 9.32 -2.36
N PRO A 51 -17.21 9.44 -3.57
CA PRO A 51 -18.31 10.39 -3.81
C PRO A 51 -19.59 10.06 -3.02
N GLU A 52 -19.76 8.81 -2.61
CA GLU A 52 -20.97 8.32 -1.92
C GLU A 52 -20.77 8.20 -0.40
N LEU A 53 -19.58 8.51 0.11
CA LEU A 53 -19.28 8.42 1.53
C LEU A 53 -20.16 9.41 2.31
N SER A 54 -20.97 8.86 3.21
CA SER A 54 -21.64 9.65 4.26
C SER A 54 -20.78 9.60 5.53
N ILE A 55 -20.31 10.75 5.96
CA ILE A 55 -19.55 10.93 7.20
C ILE A 55 -20.55 11.27 8.30
N ASP A 56 -20.65 10.38 9.29
CA ASP A 56 -21.54 10.51 10.43
C ASP A 56 -20.76 10.44 11.76
N ASP A 57 -21.48 10.68 12.88
CA ASP A 57 -20.87 10.71 14.21
C ASP A 57 -20.39 9.33 14.71
N ASP A 58 -20.83 8.21 14.11
CA ASP A 58 -20.38 6.86 14.44
C ASP A 58 -19.14 6.42 13.66
N LEU A 59 -18.75 7.18 12.64
CA LEU A 59 -17.55 6.90 11.84
C LEU A 59 -16.28 7.20 12.65
N PHE A 60 -15.43 6.17 12.91
CA PHE A 60 -14.14 6.40 13.56
C PHE A 60 -12.97 6.50 12.59
N ALA A 61 -13.05 5.85 11.44
CA ALA A 61 -11.98 5.91 10.45
C ALA A 61 -12.47 5.64 9.02
N VAL A 62 -11.68 6.13 8.08
CA VAL A 62 -11.74 5.79 6.66
C VAL A 62 -10.48 5.04 6.30
N MET A 63 -10.60 3.95 5.52
CA MET A 63 -9.47 3.19 4.99
C MET A 63 -9.43 3.27 3.47
N ILE A 64 -8.28 3.63 2.92
CA ILE A 64 -8.04 3.87 1.49
C ILE A 64 -6.85 3.02 1.05
N GLN A 65 -6.87 2.50 -0.18
CA GLN A 65 -5.69 1.89 -0.80
C GLN A 65 -5.10 2.83 -1.86
N TYR A 66 -3.78 3.03 -1.83
CA TYR A 66 -3.06 4.00 -2.66
C TYR A 66 -1.73 3.43 -3.18
N PRO A 67 -1.61 3.18 -4.52
CA PRO A 67 -2.67 3.14 -5.52
C PRO A 67 -3.76 2.10 -5.19
N SER A 68 -4.95 2.24 -5.80
CA SER A 68 -6.04 1.28 -5.61
C SER A 68 -5.73 -0.09 -6.24
N ARG A 69 -6.55 -1.10 -5.98
CA ARG A 69 -6.41 -2.44 -6.57
C ARG A 69 -6.45 -2.42 -8.11
N SER A 70 -7.21 -1.51 -8.70
CA SER A 70 -7.28 -1.33 -10.17
C SER A 70 -6.13 -0.49 -10.72
N GLY A 71 -5.20 -0.05 -9.87
CA GLY A 71 -4.07 0.80 -10.22
C GLY A 71 -4.36 2.30 -10.18
N THR A 72 -5.60 2.71 -9.96
CA THR A 72 -5.99 4.12 -9.97
C THR A 72 -5.27 4.92 -8.89
N ILE A 73 -4.71 6.06 -9.29
CA ILE A 73 -4.16 7.08 -8.41
C ILE A 73 -5.16 8.23 -8.33
N ARG A 74 -5.49 8.65 -7.11
CA ARG A 74 -6.44 9.75 -6.87
C ARG A 74 -5.92 10.67 -5.78
N ASP A 75 -6.24 11.97 -5.87
CA ASP A 75 -6.05 12.90 -4.76
C ASP A 75 -7.16 12.70 -3.71
N TYR A 76 -6.75 12.41 -2.48
CA TYR A 76 -7.63 12.25 -1.34
C TYR A 76 -7.54 13.40 -0.34
N SER A 77 -6.84 14.49 -0.67
CA SER A 77 -6.60 15.61 0.26
C SER A 77 -7.92 16.19 0.79
N LYS A 78 -8.90 16.39 -0.08
CA LYS A 78 -10.23 16.89 0.31
C LYS A 78 -10.98 15.91 1.22
N LEU A 79 -10.94 14.61 0.90
CA LEU A 79 -11.54 13.57 1.74
C LEU A 79 -10.92 13.57 3.14
N VAL A 80 -9.60 13.73 3.22
CA VAL A 80 -8.88 13.78 4.52
C VAL A 80 -9.35 14.96 5.36
N GLU A 81 -9.53 16.14 4.76
CA GLU A 81 -10.05 17.32 5.46
C GLU A 81 -11.46 17.10 5.99
N GLU A 82 -12.35 16.52 5.18
CA GLU A 82 -13.72 16.20 5.57
C GLU A 82 -13.77 15.19 6.73
N VAL A 83 -12.97 14.11 6.64
CA VAL A 83 -12.85 13.07 7.67
C VAL A 83 -12.30 13.65 8.99
N HIS A 84 -11.28 14.50 8.91
CA HIS A 84 -10.71 15.14 10.09
C HIS A 84 -11.64 16.15 10.72
N THR A 85 -12.44 16.85 9.94
CA THR A 85 -13.46 17.78 10.47
C THR A 85 -14.49 17.06 11.34
N ASN A 86 -14.84 15.83 10.98
CA ASN A 86 -15.68 14.94 11.82
C ASN A 86 -14.92 14.39 13.05
N GLY A 87 -13.60 14.55 13.15
CA GLY A 87 -12.78 13.95 14.20
C GLY A 87 -12.50 12.45 13.99
N SER A 88 -12.72 11.93 12.79
CA SER A 88 -12.38 10.58 12.36
C SER A 88 -10.93 10.50 11.89
N LEU A 89 -10.39 9.30 11.73
CA LEU A 89 -9.01 9.04 11.32
C LEU A 89 -8.93 8.53 9.89
N VAL A 90 -7.79 8.77 9.24
CA VAL A 90 -7.50 8.27 7.89
C VAL A 90 -6.40 7.22 7.94
N ILE A 91 -6.72 6.02 7.46
CA ILE A 91 -5.81 4.89 7.29
C ILE A 91 -5.53 4.71 5.81
N VAL A 92 -4.26 4.64 5.42
CA VAL A 92 -3.87 4.41 4.03
C VAL A 92 -3.06 3.12 3.90
N ILE A 93 -3.49 2.26 2.98
CA ILE A 93 -2.74 1.08 2.55
C ILE A 93 -1.89 1.52 1.37
N ALA A 94 -0.57 1.55 1.52
CA ALA A 94 0.34 2.10 0.53
C ALA A 94 1.34 1.07 0.02
N ASP A 95 1.75 1.22 -1.25
CA ASP A 95 2.87 0.51 -1.84
C ASP A 95 4.15 1.35 -1.76
N LEU A 96 5.21 0.79 -1.16
CA LEU A 96 6.48 1.50 -0.96
C LEU A 96 7.17 1.91 -2.28
N MET A 97 7.06 1.09 -3.32
CA MET A 97 7.70 1.38 -4.60
C MET A 97 6.99 2.54 -5.31
N SER A 98 5.68 2.58 -5.27
CA SER A 98 4.90 3.70 -5.81
C SER A 98 5.24 5.02 -5.12
N LEU A 99 5.48 4.99 -3.80
CA LEU A 99 5.85 6.17 -3.03
C LEU A 99 7.23 6.76 -3.36
N CYS A 100 8.03 6.09 -4.19
CA CYS A 100 9.23 6.69 -4.76
C CYS A 100 8.90 7.78 -5.81
N LEU A 101 7.71 7.73 -6.42
CA LEU A 101 7.23 8.70 -7.41
C LEU A 101 6.00 9.48 -6.93
N LEU A 102 5.18 8.89 -6.06
CA LEU A 102 3.93 9.48 -5.59
C LEU A 102 4.13 10.24 -4.29
N LYS A 103 3.36 11.31 -4.15
CA LYS A 103 3.25 12.10 -2.93
C LYS A 103 2.88 11.20 -1.75
N SER A 104 3.60 11.34 -0.65
CA SER A 104 3.40 10.45 0.51
C SER A 104 2.06 10.69 1.21
N PRO A 105 1.35 9.64 1.66
CA PRO A 105 0.08 9.81 2.36
C PRO A 105 0.18 10.68 3.61
N GLY A 106 1.32 10.67 4.29
CA GLY A 106 1.56 11.56 5.43
C GLY A 106 1.54 13.04 5.09
N SER A 107 1.97 13.42 3.86
CA SER A 107 2.03 14.83 3.43
C SER A 107 0.64 15.43 3.17
N TRP A 108 -0.36 14.63 2.85
CA TRP A 108 -1.75 15.06 2.71
C TRP A 108 -2.65 14.65 3.90
N GLY A 109 -2.01 14.28 5.04
CA GLY A 109 -2.68 14.23 6.31
C GLY A 109 -3.07 12.85 6.83
N ALA A 110 -2.73 11.74 6.16
CA ALA A 110 -3.00 10.40 6.68
C ALA A 110 -2.54 10.23 8.14
N ASP A 111 -3.34 9.58 8.97
CA ASP A 111 -3.01 9.36 10.38
C ASP A 111 -2.23 8.07 10.61
N ILE A 112 -2.57 7.04 9.84
CA ILE A 112 -1.93 5.72 9.89
C ILE A 112 -1.67 5.28 8.44
N VAL A 113 -0.44 4.91 8.14
CA VAL A 113 -0.06 4.35 6.84
C VAL A 113 0.50 2.95 7.06
N ILE A 114 -0.01 2.00 6.33
CA ILE A 114 0.38 0.60 6.40
C ILE A 114 0.68 0.06 5.00
N GLY A 115 1.38 -1.04 4.96
CA GLY A 115 1.63 -1.75 3.71
C GLY A 115 2.49 -2.98 3.94
N ASN A 116 3.04 -3.49 2.84
CA ASN A 116 3.93 -4.64 2.82
C ASN A 116 5.27 -4.22 2.20
N SER A 117 6.37 -4.70 2.76
CA SER A 117 7.70 -4.38 2.25
C SER A 117 8.20 -5.32 1.13
N GLN A 118 7.34 -6.18 0.59
CA GLN A 118 7.70 -7.18 -0.42
C GLN A 118 8.36 -6.55 -1.65
N ARG A 119 7.92 -5.36 -2.08
CA ARG A 119 8.49 -4.60 -3.20
C ARG A 119 9.95 -4.16 -2.96
N PHE A 120 10.45 -4.33 -1.74
CA PHE A 120 11.84 -4.04 -1.37
C PHE A 120 12.64 -5.33 -1.23
N GLY A 121 12.71 -6.12 -2.31
CA GLY A 121 13.57 -7.28 -2.44
C GLY A 121 13.12 -8.55 -1.68
N VAL A 122 11.89 -8.60 -1.16
CA VAL A 122 11.37 -9.79 -0.50
C VAL A 122 10.69 -10.69 -1.54
N PRO A 123 11.17 -11.93 -1.74
CA PRO A 123 10.56 -12.84 -2.71
C PRO A 123 9.14 -13.24 -2.31
N MET A 124 8.30 -13.59 -3.29
CA MET A 124 6.92 -14.03 -3.05
C MET A 124 6.82 -15.30 -2.19
N GLY A 125 7.82 -16.19 -2.25
CA GLY A 125 7.96 -17.35 -1.37
C GLY A 125 6.74 -18.26 -1.33
N TYR A 126 6.05 -18.44 -2.46
CA TYR A 126 4.82 -19.24 -2.57
C TYR A 126 3.70 -18.83 -1.59
N GLY A 127 3.55 -17.54 -1.37
CA GLY A 127 2.48 -16.97 -0.55
C GLY A 127 2.88 -16.55 0.86
N GLY A 128 4.15 -16.46 1.16
CA GLY A 128 4.60 -15.95 2.45
C GLY A 128 5.97 -16.42 2.87
N PRO A 129 6.51 -15.97 4.03
CA PRO A 129 5.93 -14.97 4.93
C PRO A 129 6.05 -13.53 4.39
N HIS A 130 5.31 -12.60 5.01
CA HIS A 130 5.29 -11.19 4.65
C HIS A 130 5.84 -10.32 5.79
N ALA A 131 6.53 -9.23 5.46
CA ALA A 131 6.86 -8.17 6.41
C ALA A 131 5.99 -6.95 6.13
N ALA A 132 5.10 -6.65 7.05
CA ALA A 132 4.29 -5.44 7.00
C ALA A 132 5.01 -4.28 7.68
N PHE A 133 4.68 -3.07 7.27
CA PHE A 133 5.07 -1.86 7.97
C PHE A 133 3.84 -1.10 8.46
N ILE A 134 4.06 -0.27 9.48
CA ILE A 134 3.09 0.70 9.98
C ILE A 134 3.82 1.99 10.32
N SER A 135 3.26 3.11 9.87
CA SER A 135 3.70 4.45 10.20
C SER A 135 2.52 5.25 10.71
N THR A 136 2.74 6.14 11.68
CA THR A 136 1.67 6.93 12.27
C THR A 136 2.19 8.24 12.82
N LYS A 137 1.29 9.20 13.04
CA LYS A 137 1.60 10.46 13.72
C LYS A 137 2.07 10.21 15.16
N ASP A 138 2.98 11.04 15.66
CA ASP A 138 3.57 10.89 17.00
C ASP A 138 2.54 10.77 18.13
N LYS A 139 1.41 11.48 18.02
CA LYS A 139 0.30 11.40 18.99
C LYS A 139 -0.25 10.00 19.20
N PHE A 140 -0.11 9.09 18.21
CA PHE A 140 -0.61 7.72 18.26
C PHE A 140 0.45 6.67 18.58
N LYS A 141 1.69 7.05 18.84
CA LYS A 141 2.80 6.10 19.10
C LYS A 141 2.52 5.09 20.21
N ARG A 142 1.69 5.46 21.20
CA ARG A 142 1.30 4.55 22.29
C ARG A 142 0.26 3.52 21.89
N ASN A 143 -0.40 3.70 20.75
CA ASN A 143 -1.40 2.78 20.20
C ASN A 143 -0.81 1.79 19.19
N LEU A 144 0.45 1.98 18.76
CA LEU A 144 1.11 1.09 17.81
C LEU A 144 1.04 -0.37 18.30
N PRO A 145 0.72 -1.33 17.44
CA PRO A 145 0.78 -2.75 17.77
C PRO A 145 2.23 -3.21 17.96
N GLY A 146 2.41 -4.29 18.70
CA GLY A 146 3.71 -4.92 18.91
C GLY A 146 4.65 -4.15 19.85
N ARG A 147 5.92 -4.49 19.76
CA ARG A 147 7.00 -3.97 20.61
C ARG A 147 7.67 -2.78 19.95
N LEU A 148 7.95 -1.75 20.72
CA LEU A 148 8.80 -0.63 20.31
C LEU A 148 10.15 -0.74 20.99
N ILE A 149 11.21 -0.73 20.21
CA ILE A 149 12.59 -0.78 20.67
C ILE A 149 13.18 0.62 20.57
N GLY A 150 13.72 1.10 21.66
CA GLY A 150 14.42 2.39 21.72
C GLY A 150 15.92 2.20 21.91
N VAL A 151 16.69 3.16 21.43
CA VAL A 151 18.12 3.26 21.69
C VAL A 151 18.33 3.92 23.05
N SER A 152 19.19 3.31 23.88
CA SER A 152 19.55 3.76 25.20
C SER A 152 21.06 3.62 25.41
N LYS A 153 21.53 3.78 26.64
CA LYS A 153 22.91 3.48 27.05
C LYS A 153 22.88 2.47 28.17
N ASP A 154 23.90 1.58 28.18
CA ASP A 154 24.16 0.67 29.28
C ASP A 154 24.86 1.38 30.46
N SER A 155 25.17 0.65 31.52
CA SER A 155 25.88 1.16 32.68
C SER A 155 27.31 1.68 32.40
N HIS A 156 27.88 1.32 31.26
CA HIS A 156 29.20 1.73 30.80
C HIS A 156 29.17 2.85 29.75
N GLY A 157 27.94 3.35 29.41
CA GLY A 157 27.77 4.40 28.43
C GLY A 157 27.71 3.93 26.96
N ASN A 158 27.78 2.64 26.68
CA ASN A 158 27.66 2.09 25.33
C ASN A 158 26.22 2.08 24.84
N HIS A 159 26.04 2.05 23.52
CA HIS A 159 24.71 1.89 22.93
C HIS A 159 24.05 0.58 23.36
N ALA A 160 22.83 0.67 23.84
CA ALA A 160 22.00 -0.46 24.24
C ALA A 160 20.59 -0.34 23.71
N LEU A 161 19.98 -1.45 23.35
CA LEU A 161 18.59 -1.51 22.92
C LEU A 161 17.70 -1.95 24.06
N ARG A 162 16.55 -1.33 24.21
CA ARG A 162 15.57 -1.70 25.23
C ARG A 162 14.14 -1.48 24.74
N LEU A 163 13.19 -2.15 25.40
CA LEU A 163 11.76 -1.86 25.18
C LEU A 163 11.47 -0.41 25.56
N ALA A 164 10.83 0.31 24.66
CA ALA A 164 10.45 1.71 24.83
C ALA A 164 8.96 1.88 25.14
N LEU A 165 8.60 3.02 25.70
CA LEU A 165 7.29 3.53 26.06
C LEU A 165 6.64 2.81 27.23
N GLN A 166 6.13 1.60 27.05
CA GLN A 166 5.46 0.83 28.10
C GLN A 166 5.47 -0.66 27.77
N THR A 167 5.25 -1.47 28.78
CA THR A 167 5.04 -2.91 28.62
C THR A 167 3.74 -3.17 27.88
N ARG A 168 3.81 -3.95 26.79
CA ARG A 168 2.67 -4.28 25.91
C ARG A 168 2.47 -5.78 25.78
N GLU A 169 3.26 -6.55 26.50
CA GLU A 169 3.33 -8.00 26.42
C GLU A 169 2.05 -8.65 26.93
N GLN A 170 1.53 -9.61 26.17
CA GLN A 170 0.34 -10.37 26.54
C GLN A 170 0.51 -11.12 27.86
N HIS A 171 1.67 -11.71 28.10
CA HIS A 171 1.96 -12.44 29.34
C HIS A 171 2.02 -11.55 30.60
N ILE A 172 2.14 -10.21 30.40
CA ILE A 172 2.11 -9.22 31.50
C ILE A 172 0.75 -8.55 31.59
N ARG A 173 0.22 -8.07 30.47
CA ARG A 173 -1.01 -7.26 30.38
C ARG A 173 -2.27 -8.09 30.13
N ARG A 174 -2.12 -9.35 29.73
CA ARG A 174 -3.22 -10.29 29.40
C ARG A 174 -4.19 -9.67 28.38
N ASP A 175 -5.46 -9.57 28.71
CA ASP A 175 -6.54 -8.96 27.91
C ASP A 175 -6.34 -7.48 27.58
N ARG A 176 -5.48 -6.78 28.37
CA ARG A 176 -5.15 -5.36 28.16
C ARG A 176 -3.92 -5.15 27.28
N ALA A 177 -3.36 -6.19 26.67
CA ALA A 177 -2.28 -6.05 25.73
C ALA A 177 -2.73 -5.29 24.48
N THR A 178 -1.86 -4.43 23.93
CA THR A 178 -2.19 -3.63 22.75
C THR A 178 -2.37 -4.50 21.50
N SER A 179 -1.60 -5.58 21.39
CA SER A 179 -1.67 -6.54 20.30
C SER A 179 -1.12 -7.90 20.76
N ASN A 180 -1.61 -8.96 20.14
CA ASN A 180 -1.17 -10.34 20.36
C ASN A 180 -0.21 -10.82 19.25
N ILE A 181 0.54 -9.92 18.62
CA ILE A 181 1.57 -10.27 17.62
C ILE A 181 2.68 -11.04 18.34
N CYS A 182 2.83 -12.31 17.97
CA CYS A 182 3.81 -13.23 18.58
C CYS A 182 5.15 -13.15 17.86
N THR A 183 5.18 -13.38 16.56
CA THR A 183 6.40 -13.50 15.75
C THR A 183 6.63 -12.24 14.92
N ALA A 184 7.82 -11.65 15.04
CA ALA A 184 8.29 -10.60 14.16
C ALA A 184 8.99 -11.21 12.93
N GLN A 185 8.70 -10.68 11.75
CA GLN A 185 9.36 -11.09 10.50
C GLN A 185 10.69 -10.35 10.32
N VAL A 186 11.63 -10.57 11.24
CA VAL A 186 12.88 -9.81 11.34
C VAL A 186 13.75 -9.98 10.10
N LEU A 187 13.91 -11.20 9.59
CA LEU A 187 14.73 -11.44 8.40
C LEU A 187 14.23 -10.68 7.19
N LEU A 188 12.93 -10.68 6.95
CA LEU A 188 12.33 -9.95 5.82
C LEU A 188 12.44 -8.43 6.00
N ALA A 189 12.32 -7.94 7.23
CA ALA A 189 12.56 -6.53 7.54
C ALA A 189 14.02 -6.13 7.28
N ILE A 190 14.98 -7.00 7.63
CA ILE A 190 16.41 -6.81 7.33
C ILE A 190 16.62 -6.81 5.80
N MET A 191 16.05 -7.77 5.07
CA MET A 191 16.16 -7.81 3.60
C MET A 191 15.65 -6.51 2.97
N SER A 192 14.48 -6.03 3.39
CA SER A 192 13.90 -4.79 2.90
C SER A 192 14.76 -3.56 3.21
N SER A 193 15.34 -3.51 4.41
CA SER A 193 16.23 -2.41 4.79
C SER A 193 17.55 -2.45 3.99
N MET A 194 18.12 -3.62 3.77
CA MET A 194 19.32 -3.80 2.96
C MET A 194 19.07 -3.46 1.49
N TYR A 195 17.90 -3.79 0.95
CA TYR A 195 17.50 -3.39 -0.39
C TYR A 195 17.46 -1.85 -0.51
N ALA A 196 16.84 -1.18 0.46
CA ALA A 196 16.80 0.28 0.50
C ALA A 196 18.19 0.92 0.67
N ILE A 197 19.09 0.33 1.47
CA ILE A 197 20.47 0.79 1.65
C ILE A 197 21.27 0.60 0.36
N TYR A 198 21.18 -0.57 -0.27
CA TYR A 198 21.91 -0.90 -1.50
C TYR A 198 21.56 0.00 -2.67
N HIS A 199 20.26 0.23 -2.88
CA HIS A 199 19.80 1.06 -4.00
C HIS A 199 19.83 2.56 -3.71
N GLY A 200 19.60 2.95 -2.47
CA GLY A 200 19.43 4.35 -2.10
C GLY A 200 18.22 5.02 -2.76
N PRO A 201 17.92 6.28 -2.41
CA PRO A 201 16.73 6.96 -2.94
C PRO A 201 16.77 7.18 -4.46
N ALA A 202 17.95 7.44 -5.03
CA ALA A 202 18.09 7.71 -6.45
C ALA A 202 17.79 6.48 -7.32
N LYS A 203 18.37 5.32 -6.99
CA LYS A 203 18.10 4.08 -7.74
C LYS A 203 16.69 3.54 -7.50
N LEU A 204 16.14 3.65 -6.30
CA LEU A 204 14.73 3.31 -6.06
C LEU A 204 13.80 4.13 -6.96
N LYS A 205 14.08 5.44 -7.10
CA LYS A 205 13.33 6.30 -8.02
C LYS A 205 13.49 5.84 -9.48
N GLN A 206 14.69 5.44 -9.91
CA GLN A 206 14.92 4.90 -11.25
C GLN A 206 14.14 3.59 -11.49
N ILE A 207 14.14 2.67 -10.52
CA ILE A 207 13.38 1.42 -10.58
C ILE A 207 11.88 1.73 -10.74
N ALA A 208 11.33 2.59 -9.89
CA ALA A 208 9.93 2.99 -9.96
C ALA A 208 9.59 3.68 -11.30
N THR A 209 10.49 4.53 -11.82
CA THR A 209 10.32 5.20 -13.12
C THR A 209 10.30 4.18 -14.26
N ARG A 210 11.17 3.16 -14.23
CA ARG A 210 11.17 2.10 -15.24
C ARG A 210 9.90 1.27 -15.22
N ILE A 211 9.41 0.90 -14.04
CA ILE A 211 8.13 0.19 -13.89
C ILE A 211 7.00 1.03 -14.48
N ASN A 212 6.90 2.28 -14.10
CA ASN A 212 5.86 3.17 -14.63
C ASN A 212 5.99 3.38 -16.15
N PHE A 213 7.20 3.49 -16.69
CA PHE A 213 7.44 3.59 -18.13
C PHE A 213 6.87 2.39 -18.90
N PHE A 214 7.17 1.17 -18.47
CA PHE A 214 6.62 -0.04 -19.12
C PHE A 214 5.10 -0.13 -18.98
N THR A 215 4.56 0.26 -17.82
CA THR A 215 3.11 0.28 -17.62
C THR A 215 2.42 1.27 -18.56
N ARG A 216 3.02 2.44 -18.78
CA ARG A 216 2.55 3.43 -19.75
C ARG A 216 2.65 2.91 -21.19
N ALA A 217 3.77 2.29 -21.56
CA ALA A 217 3.94 1.71 -22.88
C ALA A 217 2.81 0.71 -23.20
N ILE A 218 2.50 -0.21 -22.27
CA ILE A 218 1.38 -1.12 -22.42
C ILE A 218 0.05 -0.36 -22.48
N GLY A 219 -0.20 0.54 -21.53
CA GLY A 219 -1.46 1.26 -21.44
C GLY A 219 -1.78 2.10 -22.68
N GLU A 220 -0.82 2.84 -23.22
CA GLU A 220 -1.00 3.66 -24.41
C GLU A 220 -1.12 2.82 -25.69
N SER A 221 -0.35 1.74 -25.81
CA SER A 221 -0.49 0.79 -26.91
C SER A 221 -1.88 0.16 -26.95
N LEU A 222 -2.41 -0.24 -25.78
CA LEU A 222 -3.76 -0.80 -25.70
C LEU A 222 -4.83 0.23 -26.06
N LYS A 223 -4.70 1.48 -25.58
CA LYS A 223 -5.61 2.57 -25.96
C LYS A 223 -5.58 2.83 -27.47
N SER A 224 -4.41 2.90 -28.08
CA SER A 224 -4.26 3.11 -29.52
C SER A 224 -4.86 1.98 -30.36
N SER A 225 -4.95 0.77 -29.78
CA SER A 225 -5.59 -0.40 -30.37
C SER A 225 -7.09 -0.51 -30.05
N GLY A 226 -7.68 0.53 -29.44
CA GLY A 226 -9.12 0.63 -29.17
C GLY A 226 -9.58 0.00 -27.86
N PHE A 227 -8.68 -0.38 -26.95
CA PHE A 227 -9.06 -0.84 -25.62
C PHE A 227 -9.28 0.36 -24.68
N GLU A 228 -10.24 0.23 -23.77
CA GLU A 228 -10.53 1.22 -22.75
C GLU A 228 -9.85 0.83 -21.44
N LEU A 229 -9.12 1.76 -20.83
CA LEU A 229 -8.58 1.60 -19.48
C LEU A 229 -9.58 2.14 -18.46
N TYR A 230 -9.57 1.57 -17.26
CA TYR A 230 -10.41 2.01 -16.13
C TYR A 230 -10.01 3.37 -15.58
N SER A 231 -8.74 3.74 -15.73
CA SER A 231 -8.17 5.00 -15.27
C SER A 231 -7.04 5.44 -16.18
N ASP A 232 -6.90 6.75 -16.35
CA ASP A 232 -5.73 7.36 -17.00
C ASP A 232 -4.59 7.66 -16.03
N SER A 233 -4.88 7.61 -14.72
CA SER A 233 -3.90 7.86 -13.65
C SER A 233 -3.54 6.54 -12.96
N TYR A 234 -2.31 6.07 -13.17
CA TYR A 234 -1.81 4.80 -12.65
C TYR A 234 -0.28 4.81 -12.47
N PHE A 235 0.21 3.88 -11.63
CA PHE A 235 1.65 3.69 -11.41
C PHE A 235 2.16 2.43 -12.14
N ASP A 236 1.85 1.25 -11.64
CA ASP A 236 2.37 -0.04 -12.09
C ASP A 236 1.26 -1.03 -12.50
N THR A 237 0.03 -0.64 -12.31
CA THR A 237 -1.13 -1.50 -12.53
C THR A 237 -2.13 -0.78 -13.41
N ILE A 238 -2.60 -1.45 -14.46
CA ILE A 238 -3.70 -1.01 -15.33
C ILE A 238 -4.82 -2.04 -15.30
N ARG A 239 -6.04 -1.56 -15.42
CA ARG A 239 -7.23 -2.39 -15.61
C ARG A 239 -7.82 -2.11 -16.98
N VAL A 240 -7.93 -3.15 -17.80
CA VAL A 240 -8.30 -3.07 -19.23
C VAL A 240 -9.67 -3.71 -19.42
N LYS A 241 -10.63 -2.97 -19.99
CA LYS A 241 -11.95 -3.51 -20.36
C LYS A 241 -11.80 -4.46 -21.55
N CYS A 242 -12.26 -5.68 -21.39
CA CYS A 242 -12.17 -6.71 -22.43
C CYS A 242 -13.02 -7.94 -22.08
N ASP A 243 -13.10 -8.89 -23.00
CA ASP A 243 -13.55 -10.25 -22.68
C ASP A 243 -12.50 -10.92 -21.77
N SER A 244 -12.76 -10.83 -20.45
CA SER A 244 -11.81 -11.29 -19.43
C SER A 244 -11.47 -12.79 -19.58
N THR A 245 -12.44 -13.64 -19.92
CA THR A 245 -12.22 -15.08 -20.06
C THR A 245 -11.26 -15.36 -21.21
N LYS A 246 -11.52 -14.78 -22.37
CA LYS A 246 -10.68 -14.96 -23.55
C LYS A 246 -9.25 -14.46 -23.35
N ILE A 247 -9.08 -13.28 -22.77
CA ILE A 247 -7.76 -12.70 -22.53
C ILE A 247 -6.98 -13.51 -21.49
N LEU A 248 -7.62 -13.97 -20.42
CA LEU A 248 -6.98 -14.81 -19.41
C LEU A 248 -6.50 -16.15 -19.97
N ASP A 249 -7.32 -16.79 -20.83
CA ASP A 249 -6.93 -18.04 -21.49
C ASP A 249 -5.72 -17.85 -22.42
N LEU A 250 -5.66 -16.71 -23.13
CA LEU A 250 -4.50 -16.38 -23.97
C LEU A 250 -3.26 -16.07 -23.13
N ALA A 251 -3.42 -15.27 -22.07
CA ALA A 251 -2.34 -14.93 -21.15
C ALA A 251 -1.73 -16.18 -20.51
N LEU A 252 -2.57 -17.10 -20.03
CA LEU A 252 -2.12 -18.35 -19.42
C LEU A 252 -1.32 -19.23 -20.39
N LYS A 253 -1.69 -19.27 -21.68
CA LYS A 253 -0.95 -20.00 -22.73
C LYS A 253 0.43 -19.41 -22.98
N GLU A 254 0.57 -18.10 -22.85
CA GLU A 254 1.85 -17.37 -22.99
C GLU A 254 2.64 -17.32 -21.65
N GLY A 255 2.12 -17.93 -20.56
CA GLY A 255 2.79 -18.01 -19.26
C GLY A 255 2.52 -16.81 -18.32
N TYR A 256 1.54 -15.96 -18.63
CA TYR A 256 1.20 -14.78 -17.82
C TYR A 256 -0.07 -14.97 -17.01
N ASN A 257 -0.07 -14.48 -15.78
CA ASN A 257 -1.23 -14.45 -14.90
C ASN A 257 -1.73 -13.02 -14.74
N PHE A 258 -2.90 -12.72 -15.30
CA PHE A 258 -3.57 -11.44 -15.10
C PHE A 258 -4.65 -11.58 -14.03
N TRP A 259 -4.97 -10.45 -13.38
CA TRP A 259 -6.04 -10.43 -12.39
C TRP A 259 -7.40 -10.44 -13.08
N LYS A 260 -8.30 -11.32 -12.64
CA LYS A 260 -9.65 -11.46 -13.20
C LYS A 260 -10.62 -10.49 -12.56
N TYR A 261 -11.30 -9.72 -13.41
CA TYR A 261 -12.54 -9.01 -13.08
C TYR A 261 -13.68 -9.56 -13.95
N SER A 262 -14.93 -9.13 -13.70
CA SER A 262 -16.09 -9.61 -14.47
C SER A 262 -16.06 -9.18 -15.94
N ASP A 263 -15.58 -7.95 -16.21
CA ASP A 263 -15.65 -7.24 -17.50
C ASP A 263 -14.27 -6.77 -17.99
N SER A 264 -13.21 -7.18 -17.32
CA SER A 264 -11.87 -6.63 -17.53
C SER A 264 -10.80 -7.54 -16.95
N VAL A 265 -9.54 -7.23 -17.25
CA VAL A 265 -8.37 -7.84 -16.63
C VAL A 265 -7.47 -6.77 -16.01
N GLY A 266 -6.80 -7.11 -14.91
CA GLY A 266 -5.77 -6.29 -14.28
C GLY A 266 -4.38 -6.82 -14.66
N ILE A 267 -3.50 -5.92 -15.06
CA ILE A 267 -2.10 -6.18 -15.39
C ILE A 267 -1.24 -5.36 -14.45
N SER A 268 -0.40 -6.03 -13.67
CA SER A 268 0.52 -5.37 -12.72
C SER A 268 1.96 -5.73 -13.08
N LEU A 269 2.83 -4.73 -13.06
CA LEU A 269 4.24 -4.86 -13.38
C LEU A 269 5.10 -4.63 -12.14
N ASP A 270 6.29 -5.22 -12.14
CA ASP A 270 7.30 -5.00 -11.13
C ASP A 270 8.69 -4.76 -11.76
N GLU A 271 9.73 -4.70 -10.94
CA GLU A 271 11.10 -4.46 -11.36
C GLU A 271 11.71 -5.59 -12.20
N THR A 272 11.10 -6.77 -12.22
CA THR A 272 11.62 -7.92 -12.99
C THR A 272 11.20 -7.91 -14.45
N VAL A 273 10.17 -7.13 -14.80
CA VAL A 273 9.64 -7.02 -16.15
C VAL A 273 10.70 -6.55 -17.15
N GLN A 274 10.81 -7.23 -18.27
CA GLN A 274 11.69 -6.93 -19.39
C GLN A 274 10.91 -6.44 -20.62
N VAL A 275 11.60 -6.00 -21.66
CA VAL A 275 10.98 -5.56 -22.92
C VAL A 275 10.18 -6.69 -23.57
N GLU A 276 10.72 -7.89 -23.53
CA GLU A 276 10.11 -9.10 -24.07
C GLU A 276 8.76 -9.42 -23.41
N ASP A 277 8.61 -9.11 -22.11
CA ASP A 277 7.33 -9.25 -21.40
C ASP A 277 6.30 -8.24 -21.90
N VAL A 278 6.72 -6.98 -22.15
CA VAL A 278 5.85 -5.95 -22.73
C VAL A 278 5.36 -6.38 -24.11
N GLU A 279 6.26 -6.83 -25.00
CA GLU A 279 5.93 -7.34 -26.33
C GLU A 279 4.94 -8.54 -26.25
N ALA A 280 5.19 -9.49 -25.35
CA ALA A 280 4.33 -10.64 -25.15
C ALA A 280 2.93 -10.25 -24.65
N ILE A 281 2.85 -9.32 -23.69
CA ILE A 281 1.57 -8.78 -23.21
C ILE A 281 0.80 -8.11 -24.35
N LEU A 282 1.45 -7.26 -25.14
CA LEU A 282 0.82 -6.59 -26.28
C LEU A 282 0.32 -7.59 -27.34
N LYS A 283 1.08 -8.64 -27.60
CA LYS A 283 0.69 -9.73 -28.53
C LYS A 283 -0.58 -10.46 -28.05
N ILE A 284 -0.76 -10.68 -26.74
CA ILE A 284 -1.97 -11.29 -26.17
C ILE A 284 -3.22 -10.48 -26.56
N PHE A 285 -3.11 -9.15 -26.57
CA PHE A 285 -4.18 -8.23 -26.98
C PHE A 285 -4.22 -7.95 -28.48
N LYS A 286 -3.29 -8.50 -29.26
CA LYS A 286 -3.08 -8.16 -30.68
C LYS A 286 -2.88 -6.66 -30.91
N SER A 287 -2.21 -6.01 -29.97
CA SER A 287 -1.87 -4.60 -30.01
C SER A 287 -0.47 -4.41 -30.60
N SER A 288 -0.26 -3.27 -31.24
CA SER A 288 1.06 -2.82 -31.68
C SER A 288 1.67 -1.91 -30.62
N GLU A 289 2.98 -1.98 -30.45
CA GLU A 289 3.69 -1.12 -29.51
C GLU A 289 3.66 0.34 -29.98
N VAL A 290 3.46 1.24 -29.02
CA VAL A 290 3.52 2.70 -29.20
C VAL A 290 4.41 3.26 -28.10
N GLU A 291 5.31 4.18 -28.47
CA GLU A 291 6.11 4.93 -27.50
C GLU A 291 5.21 5.71 -26.53
N PRO A 292 5.39 5.59 -25.21
CA PRO A 292 4.56 6.31 -24.26
C PRO A 292 4.90 7.80 -24.27
N SER A 293 3.92 8.61 -24.65
CA SER A 293 4.05 10.06 -24.79
C SER A 293 3.40 10.83 -23.63
N THR A 294 2.41 10.22 -22.97
CA THR A 294 1.65 10.86 -21.89
C THR A 294 2.12 10.40 -20.52
N GLU A 295 2.00 11.29 -19.55
CA GLU A 295 2.27 10.95 -18.15
C GLU A 295 1.02 10.37 -17.49
N SER A 296 1.19 9.27 -16.74
CA SER A 296 0.09 8.62 -16.02
C SER A 296 -0.05 9.08 -14.57
N ILE A 297 0.99 9.73 -14.02
CA ILE A 297 0.97 10.29 -12.67
C ILE A 297 0.64 11.77 -12.77
N PRO A 298 -0.49 12.25 -12.21
CA PRO A 298 -0.83 13.67 -12.15
C PRO A 298 0.28 14.48 -11.47
N GLU A 299 0.53 15.68 -11.95
CA GLU A 299 1.64 16.51 -11.49
C GLU A 299 1.53 16.86 -9.99
N ASP A 300 0.33 17.17 -9.53
CA ASP A 300 0.01 17.48 -8.14
C ASP A 300 0.15 16.28 -7.20
N LEU A 301 0.17 15.05 -7.73
CA LEU A 301 0.40 13.81 -6.97
C LEU A 301 1.82 13.28 -7.09
N ARG A 302 2.71 13.94 -7.85
CA ARG A 302 4.13 13.59 -7.92
C ARG A 302 4.86 13.93 -6.62
N ARG A 303 5.77 13.05 -6.25
CA ARG A 303 6.64 13.28 -5.10
C ARG A 303 7.67 14.34 -5.41
N THR A 304 7.70 15.38 -4.60
CA THR A 304 8.69 16.48 -4.66
C THR A 304 9.64 16.49 -3.46
N ASP A 305 9.23 15.85 -2.35
CA ASP A 305 10.02 15.78 -1.12
C ASP A 305 11.09 14.67 -1.18
N SER A 306 12.20 14.89 -0.47
CA SER A 306 13.25 13.90 -0.28
C SER A 306 12.81 12.80 0.69
N TYR A 307 13.31 11.59 0.49
CA TYR A 307 13.10 10.42 1.35
C TYR A 307 14.41 9.65 1.52
N LEU A 308 14.47 8.76 2.53
CA LEU A 308 15.68 8.02 2.88
C LEU A 308 16.90 8.94 3.04
N THR A 309 16.71 10.05 3.76
CA THR A 309 17.72 11.11 3.91
C THR A 309 18.84 10.75 4.89
N HIS A 310 18.67 9.68 5.68
CA HIS A 310 19.72 9.24 6.60
C HIS A 310 20.97 8.81 5.81
N PRO A 311 22.20 9.14 6.28
CA PRO A 311 23.45 8.84 5.57
C PRO A 311 23.61 7.39 5.14
N VAL A 312 23.11 6.42 5.91
CA VAL A 312 23.18 4.99 5.56
C VAL A 312 22.59 4.65 4.19
N PHE A 313 21.57 5.38 3.73
CA PHE A 313 20.95 5.16 2.43
C PHE A 313 21.66 5.90 1.28
N ASN A 314 22.69 6.67 1.58
CA ASN A 314 23.37 7.56 0.64
C ASN A 314 24.89 7.33 0.63
N SER A 315 25.35 6.19 1.16
CA SER A 315 26.78 5.89 1.33
C SER A 315 27.31 4.86 0.33
N TYR A 316 26.48 4.38 -0.62
CA TYR A 316 26.84 3.35 -1.60
C TYR A 316 26.61 3.84 -3.04
#